data_137fe8d75ebeeeb25ca25e8e62b6a082
#
_entry.id   137fe8d75ebeeeb25ca25e8e62b6a082
#
_cell.length_a   1.000
_cell.length_b   1.000
_cell.length_c   1.000
_cell.angle_alpha   90.00
_cell.angle_beta   90.00
_cell.angle_gamma   90.00
#
_symmetry.space_group_name_H-M   'P 1'
#
loop_
_entity.id
_entity.type
_entity.pdbx_description
1 polymer ?
#
loop_
_entity_poly.entity_id
_entity_poly.type
_entity_poly.pdbx_seq_one_letter_code
_entity_poly.pdbx_strand_id
1 'polypeptide(L)'
;MKILVAVDGSEFAEAIADAVIAQYAAQDFEIKVLHVLEPTESCGYPVLTPESQTKLGQELVDQVAKKLRAAGFRVSANVVIGEARAAIIDSAKEWGADVIVVGSHGRTAIGRFLLGSVSSAVVRHAPCSVQVVRPTESKGLKH
;
A
#
# COMPACT_ATOMS: atom_id res chain seq x y z
N MET A 1 -8.54 -16.68 -0.09
CA MET A 1 -8.99 -15.30 0.08
C MET A 1 -7.97 -14.33 -0.50
N LYS A 2 -8.39 -13.14 -0.78
CA LYS A 2 -7.55 -12.18 -1.50
C LYS A 2 -7.32 -10.92 -0.69
N ILE A 3 -6.07 -10.54 -0.56
CA ILE A 3 -5.68 -9.32 0.14
C ILE A 3 -5.05 -8.35 -0.85
N LEU A 4 -5.59 -7.16 -0.92
CA LEU A 4 -5.01 -6.08 -1.72
C LEU A 4 -4.19 -5.21 -0.78
N VAL A 5 -2.89 -5.14 -1.01
CA VAL A 5 -1.98 -4.36 -0.18
C VAL A 5 -1.58 -3.12 -0.97
N ALA A 6 -2.03 -1.96 -0.51
CA ALA A 6 -1.72 -0.71 -1.19
C ALA A 6 -0.54 -0.05 -0.48
N VAL A 7 0.51 0.22 -1.24
CA VAL A 7 1.71 0.86 -0.69
C VAL A 7 1.97 2.15 -1.46
N ASP A 8 2.52 3.11 -0.76
CA ASP A 8 2.96 4.34 -1.40
C ASP A 8 4.48 4.42 -1.29
N GLY A 9 5.13 5.38 -1.63
CA GLY A 9 6.58 5.42 -1.60
C GLY A 9 7.19 5.73 -0.24
N SER A 10 6.40 5.57 0.82
CA SER A 10 6.90 5.90 2.14
C SER A 10 7.63 4.72 2.76
N GLU A 11 8.31 5.01 3.87
CA GLU A 11 9.01 3.97 4.61
C GLU A 11 8.03 3.00 5.30
N PHE A 12 6.75 3.31 5.27
CA PHE A 12 5.76 2.45 5.90
C PHE A 12 5.47 1.19 5.12
N ALA A 13 5.94 1.09 3.89
CA ALA A 13 5.68 -0.11 3.08
C ALA A 13 6.19 -1.37 3.76
N GLU A 14 7.34 -1.30 4.39
CA GLU A 14 7.87 -2.46 5.11
C GLU A 14 7.02 -2.82 6.31
N ALA A 15 6.55 -1.81 7.03
CA ALA A 15 5.69 -2.06 8.19
C ALA A 15 4.39 -2.73 7.76
N ILE A 16 3.87 -2.33 6.61
CA ILE A 16 2.65 -2.95 6.08
C ILE A 16 2.91 -4.41 5.75
N ALA A 17 4.03 -4.69 5.08
CA ALA A 17 4.37 -6.09 4.75
C ALA A 17 4.55 -6.92 6.00
N ASP A 18 5.22 -6.37 7.01
CA ASP A 18 5.43 -7.09 8.26
C ASP A 18 4.11 -7.40 8.95
N ALA A 19 3.17 -6.46 8.93
CA ALA A 19 1.87 -6.68 9.56
C ALA A 19 1.11 -7.79 8.85
N VAL A 20 1.17 -7.83 7.52
CA VAL A 20 0.51 -8.89 6.77
C VAL A 20 1.12 -10.25 7.11
N ILE A 21 2.44 -10.31 7.14
CA ILE A 21 3.14 -11.56 7.45
C ILE A 21 2.76 -12.05 8.84
N ALA A 22 2.63 -11.13 9.79
CA ALA A 22 2.34 -11.51 11.17
C ALA A 22 0.90 -11.95 11.38
N GLN A 23 -0.03 -11.48 10.54
CA GLN A 23 -1.44 -11.65 10.85
C GLN A 23 -2.20 -12.59 9.94
N TYR A 24 -1.65 -12.95 8.79
CA TYR A 24 -2.36 -13.77 7.82
C TYR A 24 -1.57 -15.02 7.49
N ALA A 25 -2.30 -16.12 7.32
CA ALA A 25 -1.67 -17.39 6.97
C ALA A 25 -1.42 -17.44 5.47
N ALA A 26 -0.18 -17.70 5.10
CA ALA A 26 0.23 -17.64 3.69
C ALA A 26 -0.54 -18.61 2.81
N GLN A 27 -0.88 -19.78 3.34
CA GLN A 27 -1.58 -20.78 2.53
C GLN A 27 -3.02 -20.42 2.27
N ASP A 28 -3.59 -19.49 3.02
CA ASP A 28 -5.00 -19.16 2.89
C ASP A 28 -5.25 -17.89 2.08
N PHE A 29 -4.20 -17.15 1.75
CA PHE A 29 -4.37 -15.83 1.14
C PHE A 29 -3.48 -15.65 -0.05
N GLU A 30 -4.06 -15.02 -1.06
CA GLU A 30 -3.33 -14.52 -2.23
C GLU A 30 -3.25 -13.01 -2.10
N ILE A 31 -2.12 -12.44 -2.46
CA ILE A 31 -1.88 -11.01 -2.27
C ILE A 31 -1.62 -10.32 -3.60
N LYS A 32 -2.19 -9.14 -3.75
CA LYS A 32 -1.84 -8.22 -4.82
C LYS A 32 -1.28 -6.96 -4.18
N VAL A 33 -0.05 -6.62 -4.53
CA VAL A 33 0.57 -5.38 -4.06
C VAL A 33 0.33 -4.32 -5.11
N LEU A 34 -0.20 -3.19 -4.69
CA LEU A 34 -0.59 -2.12 -5.59
C LEU A 34 0.09 -0.82 -5.20
N HIS A 35 0.63 -0.13 -6.15
CA HIS A 35 1.11 1.22 -5.99
C HIS A 35 0.44 2.09 -7.05
N VAL A 36 -0.09 3.23 -6.63
CA VAL A 36 -0.78 4.14 -7.52
C VAL A 36 0.10 5.36 -7.73
N LEU A 37 0.39 5.64 -9.00
CA LEU A 37 1.11 6.85 -9.38
C LEU A 37 0.09 7.89 -9.76
N GLU A 38 0.07 8.99 -9.01
CA GLU A 38 -0.80 10.09 -9.36
C GLU A 38 -0.07 11.02 -10.29
N PRO A 39 -0.70 11.45 -11.39
CA PRO A 39 -0.07 12.44 -12.25
C PRO A 39 0.16 13.69 -11.43
N THR A 40 1.42 14.07 -11.26
CA THR A 40 1.73 15.24 -10.51
C THR A 40 2.02 16.37 -11.47
N GLU A 41 1.41 17.50 -11.22
CA GLU A 41 1.82 18.69 -11.90
C GLU A 41 3.02 19.22 -11.17
N SER A 42 4.07 19.39 -11.91
CA SER A 42 5.28 19.84 -11.27
C SER A 42 5.10 21.27 -10.83
N CYS A 43 5.37 21.51 -9.60
CA CYS A 43 5.30 22.84 -9.05
C CYS A 43 6.70 23.43 -9.03
N GLY A 44 7.35 23.44 -10.17
CA GLY A 44 8.64 24.08 -10.27
C GLY A 44 9.81 23.26 -9.79
N TYR A 45 9.62 22.00 -9.51
CA TYR A 45 10.73 21.14 -9.12
C TYR A 45 11.16 20.28 -10.29
N PRO A 46 12.43 19.90 -10.35
CA PRO A 46 12.84 18.93 -11.36
C PRO A 46 12.07 17.66 -11.07
N VAL A 47 11.24 17.29 -12.00
CA VAL A 47 10.36 16.18 -11.80
C VAL A 47 10.98 14.97 -12.45
N LEU A 48 10.81 13.83 -11.81
CA LEU A 48 11.18 12.58 -12.43
C LEU A 48 10.34 12.42 -13.69
N THR A 49 10.93 11.83 -14.71
CA THR A 49 10.18 11.54 -15.92
C THR A 49 9.10 10.51 -15.59
N PRO A 50 8.05 10.42 -16.39
CA PRO A 50 7.06 9.36 -16.18
C PRO A 50 7.68 8.00 -16.18
N GLU A 51 8.68 7.74 -17.02
CA GLU A 51 9.35 6.46 -17.04
C GLU A 51 10.09 6.20 -15.73
N SER A 52 10.76 7.22 -15.20
CA SER A 52 11.46 7.09 -13.93
C SER A 52 10.49 6.82 -12.78
N GLN A 53 9.36 7.50 -12.78
CA GLN A 53 8.37 7.31 -11.74
C GLN A 53 7.80 5.89 -11.79
N THR A 54 7.51 5.40 -12.98
CA THR A 54 7.00 4.05 -13.14
C THR A 54 8.03 3.03 -12.68
N LYS A 55 9.29 3.27 -13.02
CA LYS A 55 10.35 2.36 -12.62
C LYS A 55 10.49 2.30 -11.10
N LEU A 56 10.47 3.47 -10.45
CA LEU A 56 10.58 3.48 -8.99
C LEU A 56 9.38 2.82 -8.34
N GLY A 57 8.19 3.05 -8.89
CA GLY A 57 7.00 2.38 -8.39
C GLY A 57 7.07 0.87 -8.55
N GLN A 58 7.58 0.42 -9.69
CA GLN A 58 7.73 -1.01 -9.91
C GLN A 58 8.74 -1.61 -8.96
N GLU A 59 9.83 -0.92 -8.70
CA GLU A 59 10.81 -1.39 -7.73
C GLU A 59 10.21 -1.49 -6.33
N LEU A 60 9.38 -0.53 -5.97
CA LEU A 60 8.73 -0.53 -4.67
C LEU A 60 7.83 -1.76 -4.52
N VAL A 61 6.94 -1.99 -5.48
CA VAL A 61 6.02 -3.12 -5.36
C VAL A 61 6.77 -4.43 -5.45
N ASP A 62 7.84 -4.50 -6.24
CA ASP A 62 8.63 -5.72 -6.34
C ASP A 62 9.34 -6.03 -5.04
N GLN A 63 9.84 -5.03 -4.34
CA GLN A 63 10.47 -5.22 -3.05
C GLN A 63 9.49 -5.77 -2.03
N VAL A 64 8.30 -5.18 -1.97
CA VAL A 64 7.27 -5.64 -1.05
C VAL A 64 6.83 -7.06 -1.42
N ALA A 65 6.64 -7.31 -2.71
CA ALA A 65 6.23 -8.62 -3.16
C ALA A 65 7.26 -9.68 -2.83
N LYS A 66 8.54 -9.35 -2.97
CA LYS A 66 9.61 -10.29 -2.66
C LYS A 66 9.57 -10.68 -1.19
N LYS A 67 9.36 -9.69 -0.33
CA LYS A 67 9.28 -9.96 1.10
C LYS A 67 8.10 -10.87 1.43
N LEU A 68 6.97 -10.61 0.82
CA LEU A 68 5.77 -11.43 1.06
C LEU A 68 5.92 -12.82 0.47
N ARG A 69 6.53 -12.94 -0.70
CA ARG A 69 6.78 -14.26 -1.29
C ARG A 69 7.72 -15.08 -0.42
N ALA A 70 8.71 -14.44 0.17
CA ALA A 70 9.63 -15.14 1.05
C ALA A 70 8.92 -15.69 2.28
N ALA A 71 7.79 -15.10 2.65
CA ALA A 71 6.96 -15.60 3.75
C ALA A 71 5.96 -16.66 3.30
N GLY A 72 5.95 -17.00 2.01
CA GLY A 72 5.11 -18.09 1.52
C GLY A 72 3.85 -17.68 0.79
N PHE A 73 3.59 -16.39 0.67
CA PHE A 73 2.39 -15.93 -0.03
C PHE A 73 2.55 -15.99 -1.54
N ARG A 74 1.44 -16.19 -2.23
CA ARG A 74 1.37 -15.97 -3.68
C ARG A 74 1.08 -14.49 -3.88
N VAL A 75 1.94 -13.82 -4.62
CA VAL A 75 1.89 -12.36 -4.72
C VAL A 75 2.01 -11.92 -6.16
N SER A 76 1.14 -11.02 -6.56
CA SER A 76 1.32 -10.25 -7.78
C SER A 76 1.55 -8.80 -7.42
N ALA A 77 2.18 -8.06 -8.32
CA ALA A 77 2.57 -6.68 -8.03
C ALA A 77 2.19 -5.82 -9.23
N ASN A 78 1.50 -4.73 -8.96
CA ASN A 78 1.00 -3.83 -10.01
C ASN A 78 1.28 -2.39 -9.67
N VAL A 79 1.56 -1.62 -10.72
CA VAL A 79 1.62 -0.16 -10.62
C VAL A 79 0.56 0.37 -11.57
N VAL A 80 -0.30 1.25 -11.07
CA VAL A 80 -1.32 1.86 -11.90
C VAL A 80 -1.21 3.38 -11.80
N ILE A 81 -1.72 4.06 -12.80
CA ILE A 81 -1.72 5.50 -12.83
C ILE A 81 -3.14 5.97 -12.60
N GLY A 82 -3.31 6.91 -11.69
CA GLY A 82 -4.63 7.42 -11.39
C GLY A 82 -4.66 8.15 -10.08
N GLU A 83 -5.87 8.38 -9.59
CA GLU A 83 -6.08 9.00 -8.29
C GLU A 83 -6.12 7.88 -7.26
N ALA A 84 -5.30 7.99 -6.22
CA ALA A 84 -5.01 6.86 -5.35
C ALA A 84 -6.27 6.27 -4.71
N ARG A 85 -7.14 7.12 -4.19
CA ARG A 85 -8.33 6.63 -3.49
C ARG A 85 -9.21 5.81 -4.42
N ALA A 86 -9.49 6.36 -5.59
CA ALA A 86 -10.35 5.68 -6.55
C ALA A 86 -9.69 4.43 -7.09
N ALA A 87 -8.40 4.50 -7.40
CA ALA A 87 -7.69 3.36 -7.99
C ALA A 87 -7.64 2.18 -7.04
N ILE A 88 -7.44 2.43 -5.76
CA ILE A 88 -7.39 1.36 -4.77
C ILE A 88 -8.77 0.69 -4.66
N ILE A 89 -9.82 1.49 -4.57
CA ILE A 89 -11.17 0.97 -4.41
C ILE A 89 -11.58 0.20 -5.66
N ASP A 90 -11.31 0.76 -6.84
CA ASP A 90 -11.64 0.09 -8.09
C ASP A 90 -10.87 -1.21 -8.26
N SER A 91 -9.60 -1.21 -7.92
CA SER A 91 -8.80 -2.44 -8.00
C SER A 91 -9.33 -3.51 -7.07
N ALA A 92 -9.77 -3.13 -5.89
CA ALA A 92 -10.34 -4.09 -4.94
C ALA A 92 -11.62 -4.69 -5.50
N LYS A 93 -12.46 -3.87 -6.12
CA LYS A 93 -13.70 -4.37 -6.72
C LYS A 93 -13.42 -5.32 -7.87
N GLU A 94 -12.55 -4.91 -8.76
CA GLU A 94 -12.28 -5.68 -9.98
C GLU A 94 -11.64 -7.02 -9.65
N TRP A 95 -10.76 -7.02 -8.69
CA TRP A 95 -10.04 -8.24 -8.34
C TRP A 95 -10.83 -9.12 -7.38
N GLY A 96 -11.81 -8.57 -6.71
CA GLY A 96 -12.57 -9.31 -5.72
C GLY A 96 -11.83 -9.46 -4.42
N ALA A 97 -11.18 -8.40 -3.97
CA ALA A 97 -10.43 -8.46 -2.71
C ALA A 97 -11.35 -8.70 -1.54
N ASP A 98 -10.89 -9.49 -0.60
CA ASP A 98 -11.61 -9.72 0.65
C ASP A 98 -11.17 -8.73 1.72
N VAL A 99 -9.95 -8.26 1.63
CA VAL A 99 -9.39 -7.29 2.58
C VAL A 99 -8.50 -6.33 1.81
N ILE A 100 -8.58 -5.07 2.15
CA ILE A 100 -7.61 -4.07 1.70
C ILE A 100 -6.75 -3.70 2.89
N VAL A 101 -5.44 -3.72 2.72
CA VAL A 101 -4.49 -3.31 3.76
C VAL A 101 -3.83 -2.03 3.30
N VAL A 102 -3.95 -0.97 4.10
CA VAL A 102 -3.34 0.33 3.81
C VAL A 102 -2.61 0.83 5.03
N GLY A 103 -1.67 1.73 4.83
CA GLY A 103 -1.03 2.41 5.96
C GLY A 103 -1.91 3.52 6.48
N SER A 104 -1.75 3.88 7.74
CA SER A 104 -2.55 4.94 8.34
C SER A 104 -2.21 6.31 7.76
N HIS A 105 -0.98 6.49 7.30
CA HIS A 105 -0.52 7.73 6.69
C HIS A 105 0.29 7.41 5.45
N GLY A 106 0.27 8.35 4.51
CA GLY A 106 1.13 8.23 3.35
C GLY A 106 2.43 8.98 3.57
N ARG A 107 2.88 9.64 2.52
CA ARG A 107 4.14 10.36 2.58
C ARG A 107 4.10 11.53 3.52
N THR A 108 2.93 12.10 3.71
CA THR A 108 2.78 13.26 4.58
C THR A 108 2.32 12.78 5.93
N ALA A 109 3.12 13.02 6.94
CA ALA A 109 2.74 12.67 8.30
C ALA A 109 1.70 13.66 8.77
N ILE A 110 0.58 13.12 9.23
CA ILE A 110 -0.47 13.93 9.84
C ILE A 110 -0.47 13.54 11.30
N GLY A 111 -1.02 14.24 12.16
CA GLY A 111 -0.98 13.93 13.57
C GLY A 111 -1.28 12.46 13.85
N ARG A 112 -0.77 11.97 14.98
CA ARG A 112 -0.78 10.55 15.27
C ARG A 112 -2.18 9.96 15.47
N PHE A 113 -3.18 10.79 15.64
CA PHE A 113 -4.53 10.28 15.85
C PHE A 113 -5.42 10.38 14.62
N LEU A 114 -4.90 10.88 13.52
CA LEU A 114 -5.69 11.08 12.31
C LEU A 114 -5.26 10.10 11.26
N LEU A 115 -6.21 9.67 10.46
CA LEU A 115 -5.90 8.87 9.27
C LEU A 115 -5.53 9.80 8.13
N GLY A 116 -4.68 9.34 7.24
CA GLY A 116 -4.39 10.08 6.04
C GLY A 116 -5.60 10.13 5.12
N SER A 117 -5.54 11.00 4.12
CA SER A 117 -6.68 11.20 3.23
C SER A 117 -7.02 9.94 2.44
N VAL A 118 -6.00 9.20 1.99
CA VAL A 118 -6.23 7.99 1.22
C VAL A 118 -6.82 6.91 2.10
N SER A 119 -6.23 6.67 3.27
CA SER A 119 -6.73 5.63 4.15
C SER A 119 -8.14 5.94 4.65
N SER A 120 -8.44 7.20 4.93
CA SER A 120 -9.80 7.57 5.32
C SER A 120 -10.82 7.27 4.23
N ALA A 121 -10.48 7.61 2.97
CA ALA A 121 -11.38 7.36 1.87
C ALA A 121 -11.57 5.87 1.63
N VAL A 122 -10.50 5.10 1.74
CA VAL A 122 -10.60 3.65 1.55
C VAL A 122 -11.48 3.04 2.63
N VAL A 123 -11.31 3.45 3.88
CA VAL A 123 -12.14 2.94 4.97
C VAL A 123 -13.62 3.21 4.71
N ARG A 124 -13.93 4.41 4.20
CA ARG A 124 -15.33 4.78 3.98
C ARG A 124 -15.97 4.10 2.79
N HIS A 125 -15.21 3.83 1.75
CA HIS A 125 -15.81 3.46 0.46
C HIS A 125 -15.39 2.08 -0.04
N ALA A 126 -14.61 1.34 0.71
CA ALA A 126 -14.12 0.04 0.25
C ALA A 126 -15.29 -0.94 0.08
N PRO A 127 -15.19 -1.84 -0.89
CA PRO A 127 -16.22 -2.87 -1.08
C PRO A 127 -16.04 -4.05 -0.13
N CYS A 128 -15.05 -4.01 0.74
CA CYS A 128 -14.68 -5.15 1.58
C CYS A 128 -14.08 -4.63 2.88
N SER A 129 -13.59 -5.53 3.71
CA SER A 129 -12.93 -5.17 4.95
C SER A 129 -11.65 -4.40 4.68
N VAL A 130 -11.30 -3.52 5.60
CA VAL A 130 -10.08 -2.71 5.47
C VAL A 130 -9.31 -2.84 6.77
N GLN A 131 -8.03 -3.13 6.62
CA GLN A 131 -7.10 -3.09 7.75
C GLN A 131 -6.19 -1.90 7.57
N VAL A 132 -6.09 -1.07 8.60
CA VAL A 132 -5.20 0.08 8.59
C VAL A 132 -4.02 -0.26 9.47
N VAL A 133 -2.82 -0.22 8.88
CA VAL A 133 -1.60 -0.52 9.61
C VAL A 133 -1.00 0.78 10.08
N ARG A 134 -0.79 0.87 11.37
CA ARG A 134 -0.08 2.02 11.94
C ARG A 134 1.38 1.65 12.06
N PRO A 135 2.26 2.47 11.51
CA PRO A 135 3.68 2.21 11.74
C PRO A 135 3.94 2.38 13.23
N THR A 136 4.59 1.40 13.80
CA THR A 136 4.97 1.56 15.19
C THR A 136 6.06 2.59 15.26
N GLU A 137 6.05 3.35 16.33
CA GLU A 137 7.17 4.19 16.62
C GLU A 137 8.39 3.34 16.70
N SER A 138 9.52 3.96 16.55
CA SER A 138 10.76 3.23 16.56
C SER A 138 10.74 2.17 17.64
N LYS A 139 11.11 0.96 17.28
CA LYS A 139 11.16 -0.10 18.26
C LYS A 139 12.13 0.20 19.36
N GLY A 140 13.10 1.04 19.10
CA GLY A 140 14.04 1.44 20.13
C GLY A 140 13.40 2.25 21.21
N LEU A 141 12.23 2.77 21.00
CA LEU A 141 11.54 3.54 22.02
C LEU A 141 10.67 2.73 22.90
N LYS A 142 10.62 1.46 22.65
CA LYS A 142 9.82 0.62 23.49
C LYS A 142 10.47 0.50 24.82
N HIS A 143 9.76 0.58 25.75
CA HIS A 143 10.31 0.53 27.08
C HIS A 143 9.29 0.05 28.06
#